data_43a707892078d3bbe855edec066de93c
#
_entry.id   43a707892078d3bbe855edec066de93c
#
_cell.length_a   1.000
_cell.length_b   1.000
_cell.length_c   1.000
_cell.angle_alpha   90.00
_cell.angle_beta   90.00
_cell.angle_gamma   90.00
#
_symmetry.space_group_name_H-M   'P 1'
#
loop_
_entity.id
_entity.type
_entity.pdbx_description
1 polymer ?
#
loop_
_entity_poly.entity_id
_entity_poly.type
_entity_poly.pdbx_seq_one_letter_code
_entity_poly.pdbx_strand_id
1 'polypeptide(L)'
;AYELVAARFKQLAQDHAPGWLALMVSPMLTSEEAYLLGKLAMALDSKATLGIGPVPVVGEDKKFPDGYRISAEKCPNRRGVSRALARISDEVLQYEPFVMSLKNVHGVVLTGNYSEPWTTKALKTALGKSYVVLIDTLPGDLNDRADILLPGATWAEKAGTFENVDNRLQCFEQAIAVIELAKSEGQ
;
A
#
# COMPACT_ATOMS: atom_id res chain seq x y z
N ALA A 1 -16.64 -2.54 -10.47
CA ALA A 1 -15.77 -2.94 -9.36
C ALA A 1 -16.01 -2.07 -8.12
N TYR A 2 -15.90 -0.74 -8.19
CA TYR A 2 -16.03 0.18 -7.04
C TYR A 2 -17.36 0.03 -6.28
N GLU A 3 -18.48 -0.09 -6.99
CA GLU A 3 -19.79 -0.32 -6.34
C GLU A 3 -19.84 -1.62 -5.54
N LEU A 4 -19.20 -2.68 -6.04
CA LEU A 4 -19.11 -3.97 -5.35
C LEU A 4 -18.27 -3.84 -4.07
N VAL A 5 -17.13 -3.14 -4.14
CA VAL A 5 -16.29 -2.86 -2.96
C VAL A 5 -17.08 -2.06 -1.92
N ALA A 6 -17.73 -0.97 -2.35
CA ALA A 6 -18.51 -0.11 -1.46
C ALA A 6 -19.67 -0.88 -0.78
N ALA A 7 -20.40 -1.68 -1.55
CA ALA A 7 -21.49 -2.50 -1.01
C ALA A 7 -20.98 -3.53 0.00
N ARG A 8 -19.85 -4.21 -0.32
CA ARG A 8 -19.27 -5.22 0.56
C ARG A 8 -18.71 -4.60 1.85
N PHE A 9 -18.01 -3.48 1.75
CA PHE A 9 -17.47 -2.78 2.93
C PHE A 9 -18.60 -2.26 3.83
N LYS A 10 -19.67 -1.73 3.25
CA LYS A 10 -20.87 -1.34 4.01
C LYS A 10 -21.46 -2.51 4.78
N GLN A 11 -21.56 -3.69 4.16
CA GLN A 11 -22.02 -4.91 4.81
C GLN A 11 -21.09 -5.33 5.95
N LEU A 12 -19.77 -5.37 5.72
CA LEU A 12 -18.78 -5.73 6.74
C LEU A 12 -18.84 -4.78 7.95
N ALA A 13 -19.02 -3.48 7.71
CA ALA A 13 -19.18 -2.49 8.77
C ALA A 13 -20.48 -2.68 9.59
N GLN A 14 -21.52 -3.27 9.00
CA GLN A 14 -22.76 -3.63 9.72
C GLN A 14 -22.64 -4.93 10.49
N ASP A 15 -21.90 -5.90 9.95
CA ASP A 15 -21.81 -7.26 10.49
C ASP A 15 -20.74 -7.38 11.59
N HIS A 16 -19.79 -6.45 11.67
CA HIS A 16 -18.62 -6.53 12.56
C HIS A 16 -18.39 -5.24 13.36
N ALA A 17 -17.85 -5.40 14.57
CA ALA A 17 -17.38 -4.28 15.37
C ALA A 17 -16.18 -3.57 14.72
N PRO A 18 -15.90 -2.28 15.06
CA PRO A 18 -14.72 -1.57 14.57
C PRO A 18 -13.42 -2.35 14.82
N GLY A 19 -12.55 -2.36 13.82
CA GLY A 19 -11.36 -3.20 13.72
C GLY A 19 -11.51 -4.34 12.67
N TRP A 20 -12.56 -4.26 11.84
CA TRP A 20 -12.83 -5.23 10.78
C TRP A 20 -11.99 -5.02 9.52
N LEU A 21 -11.41 -3.81 9.32
CA LEU A 21 -10.65 -3.44 8.12
C LEU A 21 -9.15 -3.35 8.41
N ALA A 22 -8.34 -3.86 7.49
CA ALA A 22 -6.91 -3.61 7.43
C ALA A 22 -6.51 -3.03 6.07
N LEU A 23 -5.59 -2.07 6.07
CA LEU A 23 -5.01 -1.45 4.88
C LEU A 23 -3.48 -1.59 4.92
N MET A 24 -2.92 -2.19 3.87
CA MET A 24 -1.48 -2.18 3.63
C MET A 24 -1.14 -1.21 2.50
N VAL A 25 -0.30 -0.23 2.81
CA VAL A 25 0.17 0.75 1.84
C VAL A 25 1.59 0.41 1.40
N SER A 26 1.78 0.23 0.12
CA SER A 26 3.08 -0.04 -0.48
C SER A 26 4.01 1.17 -0.35
N PRO A 27 5.31 0.98 -0.02
CA PRO A 27 6.31 2.05 -0.04
C PRO A 27 6.66 2.54 -1.45
N MET A 28 6.03 1.97 -2.49
CA MET A 28 6.13 2.41 -3.88
C MET A 28 5.15 3.53 -4.22
N LEU A 29 4.13 3.78 -3.37
CA LEU A 29 3.12 4.81 -3.59
C LEU A 29 3.61 6.20 -3.24
N THR A 30 2.91 7.22 -3.72
CA THR A 30 3.15 8.61 -3.35
C THR A 30 2.70 8.91 -1.91
N SER A 31 3.19 9.99 -1.34
CA SER A 31 2.77 10.44 0.00
C SER A 31 1.30 10.83 0.02
N GLU A 32 0.80 11.40 -1.06
CA GLU A 32 -0.60 11.80 -1.24
C GLU A 32 -1.53 10.59 -1.27
N GLU A 33 -1.18 9.56 -2.05
CA GLU A 33 -1.94 8.30 -2.11
C GLU A 33 -1.99 7.62 -0.75
N ALA A 34 -0.85 7.52 -0.08
CA ALA A 34 -0.79 6.94 1.26
C ALA A 34 -1.70 7.68 2.27
N TYR A 35 -1.70 9.02 2.20
CA TYR A 35 -2.54 9.86 3.05
C TYR A 35 -4.03 9.65 2.75
N LEU A 36 -4.43 9.67 1.48
CA LEU A 36 -5.83 9.51 1.07
C LEU A 36 -6.36 8.10 1.41
N LEU A 37 -5.58 7.07 1.12
CA LEU A 37 -5.94 5.69 1.46
C LEU A 37 -6.07 5.48 2.97
N GLY A 38 -5.13 6.02 3.76
CA GLY A 38 -5.21 5.95 5.22
C GLY A 38 -6.44 6.67 5.77
N LYS A 39 -6.74 7.87 5.25
CA LYS A 39 -7.98 8.60 5.62
C LYS A 39 -9.24 7.84 5.27
N LEU A 40 -9.28 7.23 4.08
CA LEU A 40 -10.40 6.41 3.65
C LEU A 40 -10.60 5.21 4.59
N ALA A 41 -9.53 4.49 4.90
CA ALA A 41 -9.61 3.33 5.79
C ALA A 41 -10.15 3.72 7.17
N MET A 42 -9.64 4.80 7.78
CA MET A 42 -10.12 5.28 9.09
C MET A 42 -11.52 5.88 9.06
N ALA A 43 -11.97 6.38 7.90
CA ALA A 43 -13.36 6.83 7.73
C ALA A 43 -14.34 5.65 7.60
N LEU A 44 -13.89 4.53 7.00
CA LEU A 44 -14.69 3.30 6.89
C LEU A 44 -14.73 2.51 8.20
N ASP A 45 -13.61 2.48 8.90
CA ASP A 45 -13.46 1.77 10.18
C ASP A 45 -12.54 2.58 11.11
N SER A 46 -13.10 3.18 12.15
CA SER A 46 -12.35 4.02 13.09
C SER A 46 -11.23 3.32 13.85
N LYS A 47 -11.15 1.99 13.76
CA LYS A 47 -10.10 1.14 14.32
C LYS A 47 -9.40 0.32 13.23
N ALA A 48 -9.41 0.78 11.99
CA ALA A 48 -8.71 0.10 10.90
C ALA A 48 -7.23 -0.08 11.22
N THR A 49 -6.71 -1.27 10.94
CA THR A 49 -5.27 -1.55 11.07
C THR A 49 -4.53 -1.01 9.85
N LEU A 50 -3.59 -0.07 10.06
CA LEU A 50 -2.76 0.47 9.01
C LEU A 50 -1.37 -0.17 9.04
N GLY A 51 -0.86 -0.55 7.87
CA GLY A 51 0.47 -1.11 7.74
C GLY A 51 1.19 -0.67 6.48
N ILE A 52 2.52 -0.80 6.51
CA ILE A 52 3.39 -0.54 5.37
C ILE A 52 3.75 -1.87 4.73
N GLY A 53 3.72 -1.90 3.41
CA GLY A 53 4.10 -3.06 2.62
C GLY A 53 5.59 -3.41 2.76
N PRO A 54 6.01 -4.57 2.24
CA PRO A 54 7.39 -5.01 2.34
C PRO A 54 8.34 -4.00 1.68
N VAL A 55 9.47 -3.77 2.33
CA VAL A 55 10.54 -2.92 1.80
C VAL A 55 11.59 -3.81 1.16
N PRO A 56 11.74 -3.79 -0.18
CA PRO A 56 12.76 -4.58 -0.85
C PRO A 56 14.17 -4.14 -0.43
N VAL A 57 15.03 -5.09 -0.10
CA VAL A 57 16.44 -4.86 0.26
C VAL A 57 17.32 -5.71 -0.64
N VAL A 58 18.29 -5.09 -1.32
CA VAL A 58 19.23 -5.77 -2.21
C VAL A 58 20.66 -5.35 -1.87
N GLY A 59 21.47 -6.31 -1.42
CA GLY A 59 22.85 -6.07 -1.03
C GLY A 59 22.96 -5.25 0.26
N GLU A 60 23.99 -4.40 0.33
CA GLU A 60 24.32 -3.55 1.46
C GLU A 60 24.45 -2.08 1.04
N ASP A 61 24.33 -1.17 1.99
CA ASP A 61 24.59 0.25 1.76
C ASP A 61 26.06 0.47 1.37
N LYS A 62 26.27 1.14 0.24
CA LYS A 62 27.62 1.48 -0.25
C LYS A 62 27.79 2.99 -0.25
N LYS A 63 28.93 3.45 0.32
CA LYS A 63 29.37 4.84 0.26
C LYS A 63 30.65 4.94 -0.56
N PHE A 64 30.70 5.92 -1.43
CA PHE A 64 31.84 6.18 -2.31
C PHE A 64 32.60 7.44 -1.85
N PRO A 65 33.91 7.57 -2.16
CA PRO A 65 34.73 8.70 -1.70
C PRO A 65 34.23 10.08 -2.13
N ASP A 66 33.53 10.15 -3.25
CA ASP A 66 32.91 11.39 -3.79
C ASP A 66 31.59 11.78 -3.11
N GLY A 67 31.17 11.01 -2.08
CA GLY A 67 29.91 11.22 -1.36
C GLY A 67 28.71 10.54 -1.99
N TYR A 68 28.85 9.87 -3.14
CA TYR A 68 27.78 9.08 -3.73
C TYR A 68 27.43 7.88 -2.84
N ARG A 69 26.14 7.56 -2.79
CA ARG A 69 25.62 6.43 -1.98
C ARG A 69 24.66 5.59 -2.79
N ILE A 70 24.77 4.26 -2.61
CA ILE A 70 23.78 3.30 -3.07
C ILE A 70 23.15 2.70 -1.82
N SER A 71 21.84 2.90 -1.65
CA SER A 71 21.10 2.29 -0.55
C SER A 71 20.73 0.84 -0.87
N ALA A 72 20.83 -0.02 0.13
CA ALA A 72 20.34 -1.40 0.05
C ALA A 72 18.81 -1.45 -0.08
N GLU A 73 18.10 -0.50 0.55
CA GLU A 73 16.66 -0.32 0.42
C GLU A 73 16.28 0.11 -1.00
N LYS A 74 15.34 -0.63 -1.63
CA LYS A 74 14.92 -0.43 -3.03
C LYS A 74 13.45 -0.03 -3.14
N CYS A 75 13.08 1.02 -2.44
CA CYS A 75 11.77 1.66 -2.60
C CYS A 75 11.91 3.19 -2.61
N PRO A 76 11.06 3.88 -3.39
CA PRO A 76 11.22 5.32 -3.59
C PRO A 76 10.70 6.14 -2.42
N ASN A 77 9.72 5.65 -1.65
CA ASN A 77 8.94 6.50 -0.75
C ASN A 77 8.58 5.88 0.60
N ARG A 78 9.37 4.95 1.14
CA ARG A 78 9.09 4.39 2.47
C ARG A 78 8.87 5.46 3.53
N ARG A 79 9.69 6.51 3.54
CA ARG A 79 9.65 7.60 4.52
C ARG A 79 8.39 8.44 4.38
N GLY A 80 8.06 8.83 3.14
CA GLY A 80 6.86 9.60 2.85
C GLY A 80 5.58 8.84 3.21
N VAL A 81 5.48 7.57 2.83
CA VAL A 81 4.36 6.69 3.21
C VAL A 81 4.25 6.56 4.72
N SER A 82 5.35 6.26 5.42
CA SER A 82 5.36 6.16 6.89
C SER A 82 4.88 7.45 7.55
N ARG A 83 5.38 8.60 7.07
CA ARG A 83 5.03 9.93 7.59
C ARG A 83 3.57 10.30 7.30
N ALA A 84 3.07 9.98 6.11
CA ALA A 84 1.69 10.22 5.73
C ALA A 84 0.72 9.43 6.61
N LEU A 85 0.97 8.13 6.81
CA LEU A 85 0.15 7.28 7.66
C LEU A 85 0.22 7.66 9.14
N ALA A 86 1.40 8.06 9.65
CA ALA A 86 1.58 8.52 11.03
C ALA A 86 0.85 9.86 11.34
N ARG A 87 0.36 10.58 10.31
CA ARG A 87 -0.54 11.74 10.50
C ARG A 87 -2.00 11.34 10.70
N ILE A 88 -2.32 10.06 10.49
CA ILE A 88 -3.69 9.55 10.50
C ILE A 88 -3.91 8.60 11.67
N SER A 89 -2.91 7.79 12.01
CA SER A 89 -2.96 6.83 13.11
C SER A 89 -1.64 6.87 13.90
N ASP A 90 -1.77 6.81 15.23
CA ASP A 90 -0.60 6.71 16.12
C ASP A 90 0.10 5.36 16.00
N GLU A 91 -0.59 4.34 15.48
CA GLU A 91 -0.04 3.00 15.28
C GLU A 91 -0.07 2.65 13.78
N VAL A 92 1.14 2.55 13.20
CA VAL A 92 1.35 2.08 11.82
C VAL A 92 2.30 0.90 11.86
N LEU A 93 1.81 -0.27 11.47
CA LEU A 93 2.56 -1.52 11.56
C LEU A 93 3.58 -1.65 10.42
N GLN A 94 4.73 -2.23 10.72
CA GLN A 94 5.64 -2.74 9.69
C GLN A 94 5.05 -4.03 9.09
N TYR A 95 5.63 -4.51 7.98
CA TYR A 95 5.05 -5.59 7.18
C TYR A 95 4.76 -6.87 7.98
N GLU A 96 5.72 -7.39 8.73
CA GLU A 96 5.54 -8.64 9.46
C GLU A 96 4.48 -8.53 10.60
N PRO A 97 4.51 -7.50 11.48
CA PRO A 97 3.44 -7.25 12.43
C PRO A 97 2.07 -7.06 11.76
N PHE A 98 2.02 -6.38 10.61
CA PHE A 98 0.77 -6.23 9.86
C PHE A 98 0.23 -7.58 9.41
N VAL A 99 1.06 -8.44 8.80
CA VAL A 99 0.64 -9.79 8.39
C VAL A 99 0.13 -10.61 9.58
N MET A 100 0.76 -10.48 10.74
CA MET A 100 0.33 -11.18 11.97
C MET A 100 -1.01 -10.67 12.50
N SER A 101 -1.34 -9.39 12.30
CA SER A 101 -2.59 -8.77 12.76
C SER A 101 -3.83 -9.21 11.97
N LEU A 102 -3.67 -9.80 10.76
CA LEU A 102 -4.78 -10.12 9.86
C LEU A 102 -5.71 -11.25 10.35
N LYS A 103 -5.35 -11.98 11.41
CA LYS A 103 -6.11 -13.16 11.88
C LYS A 103 -7.58 -12.89 12.18
N ASN A 104 -7.92 -11.69 12.63
CA ASN A 104 -9.28 -11.31 13.05
C ASN A 104 -9.88 -10.20 12.16
N VAL A 105 -9.30 -9.97 11.00
CA VAL A 105 -9.73 -8.93 10.06
C VAL A 105 -10.67 -9.55 9.02
N HIS A 106 -11.72 -8.83 8.66
CA HIS A 106 -12.75 -9.30 7.74
C HIS A 106 -12.67 -8.67 6.35
N GLY A 107 -12.09 -7.46 6.25
CA GLY A 107 -11.80 -6.76 4.99
C GLY A 107 -10.34 -6.34 4.94
N VAL A 108 -9.68 -6.56 3.80
CA VAL A 108 -8.27 -6.21 3.61
C VAL A 108 -8.11 -5.47 2.30
N VAL A 109 -7.48 -4.30 2.34
CA VAL A 109 -7.03 -3.58 1.15
C VAL A 109 -5.51 -3.67 1.08
N LEU A 110 -5.01 -4.15 -0.04
CA LEU A 110 -3.58 -4.28 -0.31
C LEU A 110 -3.22 -3.42 -1.52
N THR A 111 -2.12 -2.69 -1.42
CA THR A 111 -1.57 -1.96 -2.56
C THR A 111 -0.20 -2.51 -2.95
N GLY A 112 0.04 -2.64 -4.25
CA GLY A 112 1.27 -3.17 -4.83
C GLY A 112 2.16 -2.07 -5.44
N ASN A 113 2.24 -2.03 -6.76
CA ASN A 113 3.10 -1.13 -7.54
C ASN A 113 4.61 -1.45 -7.45
N TYR A 114 4.93 -2.68 -7.11
CA TYR A 114 6.31 -3.18 -7.08
C TYR A 114 6.74 -3.62 -8.48
N SER A 115 8.03 -3.44 -8.79
CA SER A 115 8.63 -3.95 -10.03
C SER A 115 8.93 -5.45 -10.02
N GLU A 116 8.93 -6.06 -8.82
CA GLU A 116 9.25 -7.46 -8.58
C GLU A 116 8.15 -8.13 -7.73
N PRO A 117 8.04 -9.46 -7.74
CA PRO A 117 7.10 -10.17 -6.88
C PRO A 117 7.31 -9.82 -5.40
N TRP A 118 6.27 -9.36 -4.74
CA TRP A 118 6.35 -8.85 -3.37
C TRP A 118 5.55 -9.66 -2.36
N THR A 119 4.72 -10.57 -2.84
CA THR A 119 3.82 -11.34 -2.00
C THR A 119 4.54 -12.50 -1.32
N THR A 120 4.19 -12.77 -0.06
CA THR A 120 4.75 -13.88 0.71
C THR A 120 3.72 -14.97 0.98
N LYS A 121 4.19 -16.19 1.20
CA LYS A 121 3.32 -17.30 1.63
C LYS A 121 2.62 -16.97 2.97
N ALA A 122 3.31 -16.26 3.87
CA ALA A 122 2.74 -15.84 5.15
C ALA A 122 1.56 -14.89 4.95
N LEU A 123 1.68 -13.89 4.07
CA LEU A 123 0.57 -12.98 3.72
C LEU A 123 -0.60 -13.77 3.14
N LYS A 124 -0.38 -14.61 2.14
CA LYS A 124 -1.44 -15.43 1.53
C LYS A 124 -2.20 -16.27 2.56
N THR A 125 -1.47 -16.86 3.51
CA THR A 125 -2.07 -17.67 4.58
C THR A 125 -2.85 -16.78 5.57
N ALA A 126 -2.30 -15.61 5.94
CA ALA A 126 -2.92 -14.71 6.90
C ALA A 126 -4.23 -14.07 6.39
N LEU A 127 -4.37 -13.88 5.07
CA LEU A 127 -5.60 -13.39 4.45
C LEU A 127 -6.81 -14.29 4.70
N GLY A 128 -6.60 -15.59 4.94
CA GLY A 128 -7.64 -16.53 5.35
C GLY A 128 -8.93 -16.42 4.53
N LYS A 129 -10.03 -16.04 5.20
CA LYS A 129 -11.37 -15.83 4.60
C LYS A 129 -11.75 -14.35 4.47
N SER A 130 -10.84 -13.42 4.74
CA SER A 130 -11.10 -12.00 4.60
C SER A 130 -11.46 -11.64 3.16
N TYR A 131 -12.33 -10.64 3.00
CA TYR A 131 -12.59 -10.04 1.69
C TYR A 131 -11.41 -9.18 1.29
N VAL A 132 -10.79 -9.47 0.16
CA VAL A 132 -9.53 -8.87 -0.29
C VAL A 132 -9.74 -7.99 -1.51
N VAL A 133 -9.40 -6.73 -1.38
CA VAL A 133 -9.26 -5.77 -2.49
C VAL A 133 -7.77 -5.57 -2.74
N LEU A 134 -7.32 -5.90 -3.93
CA LEU A 134 -5.94 -5.69 -4.38
C LEU A 134 -5.91 -4.56 -5.40
N ILE A 135 -5.06 -3.56 -5.17
CA ILE A 135 -4.76 -2.48 -6.12
C ILE A 135 -3.30 -2.68 -6.55
N ASP A 136 -3.07 -3.07 -7.79
CA ASP A 136 -1.72 -3.33 -8.28
C ASP A 136 -1.59 -2.97 -9.76
N THR A 137 -0.36 -2.76 -10.22
CA THR A 137 -0.03 -2.42 -11.61
C THR A 137 0.27 -3.64 -12.46
N LEU A 138 0.72 -4.72 -11.85
CA LEU A 138 1.13 -5.96 -12.52
C LEU A 138 0.37 -7.17 -11.97
N PRO A 139 0.06 -8.15 -12.84
CA PRO A 139 -0.44 -9.43 -12.39
C PRO A 139 0.57 -10.09 -11.45
N GLY A 140 0.07 -10.69 -10.38
CA GLY A 140 0.90 -11.35 -9.38
C GLY A 140 0.17 -12.49 -8.69
N ASP A 141 0.89 -13.12 -7.79
CA ASP A 141 0.45 -14.32 -7.06
C ASP A 141 -0.80 -14.12 -6.17
N LEU A 142 -1.22 -12.87 -5.93
CA LEU A 142 -2.44 -12.58 -5.17
C LEU A 142 -3.68 -12.43 -6.04
N ASN A 143 -3.56 -12.42 -7.37
CA ASN A 143 -4.70 -12.23 -8.26
C ASN A 143 -5.80 -13.27 -8.02
N ASP A 144 -5.42 -14.54 -7.86
CA ASP A 144 -6.38 -15.64 -7.61
C ASP A 144 -6.99 -15.61 -6.20
N ARG A 145 -6.39 -14.82 -5.28
CA ARG A 145 -6.86 -14.67 -3.90
C ARG A 145 -7.70 -13.42 -3.70
N ALA A 146 -7.50 -12.40 -4.52
CA ALA A 146 -8.24 -11.17 -4.44
C ALA A 146 -9.70 -11.38 -4.88
N ASP A 147 -10.65 -10.87 -4.07
CA ASP A 147 -12.06 -10.84 -4.45
C ASP A 147 -12.32 -9.75 -5.48
N ILE A 148 -11.59 -8.63 -5.37
CA ILE A 148 -11.58 -7.55 -6.36
C ILE A 148 -10.15 -7.16 -6.67
N LEU A 149 -9.84 -7.07 -7.96
CA LEU A 149 -8.60 -6.50 -8.48
C LEU A 149 -8.90 -5.16 -9.14
N LEU A 150 -8.21 -4.11 -8.68
CA LEU A 150 -8.28 -2.77 -9.25
C LEU A 150 -6.93 -2.45 -9.91
N PRO A 151 -6.91 -2.07 -11.20
CA PRO A 151 -5.68 -1.70 -11.86
C PRO A 151 -5.18 -0.34 -11.36
N GLY A 152 -3.98 -0.32 -10.80
CA GLY A 152 -3.29 0.89 -10.35
C GLY A 152 -2.50 1.54 -11.49
N ALA A 153 -2.32 2.86 -11.43
CA ALA A 153 -1.44 3.59 -12.32
C ALA A 153 0.03 3.45 -11.87
N THR A 154 0.95 3.31 -12.81
CA THR A 154 2.38 3.32 -12.54
C THR A 154 2.85 4.73 -12.13
N TRP A 155 4.07 4.84 -11.58
CA TRP A 155 4.64 6.13 -11.21
C TRP A 155 4.78 7.09 -12.42
N ALA A 156 4.96 6.59 -13.64
CA ALA A 156 5.05 7.40 -14.84
C ALA A 156 3.69 7.95 -15.30
N GLU A 157 2.60 7.32 -14.90
CA GLU A 157 1.22 7.64 -15.28
C GLU A 157 0.50 8.56 -14.28
N LYS A 158 1.19 9.01 -13.25
CA LYS A 158 0.64 9.87 -12.18
C LYS A 158 1.63 10.93 -11.74
N ALA A 159 1.15 11.92 -11.00
CA ALA A 159 1.95 12.91 -10.31
C ALA A 159 1.97 12.63 -8.80
N GLY A 160 2.94 13.13 -8.08
CA GLY A 160 2.97 13.01 -6.64
C GLY A 160 4.31 13.37 -6.02
N THR A 161 4.48 13.01 -4.76
CA THR A 161 5.67 13.34 -3.98
C THR A 161 6.27 12.09 -3.36
N PHE A 162 7.59 11.93 -3.54
CA PHE A 162 8.40 10.93 -2.83
C PHE A 162 9.31 11.62 -1.80
N GLU A 163 9.55 10.96 -0.69
CA GLU A 163 10.54 11.36 0.31
C GLU A 163 11.72 10.39 0.30
N ASN A 164 12.89 10.88 -0.13
CA ASN A 164 14.09 10.06 -0.26
C ASN A 164 14.77 9.73 1.08
N VAL A 165 15.87 8.98 1.03
CA VAL A 165 16.62 8.56 2.23
C VAL A 165 17.22 9.74 3.02
N ASP A 166 17.38 10.92 2.42
CA ASP A 166 17.89 12.14 3.04
C ASP A 166 16.77 13.04 3.57
N ASN A 167 15.54 12.55 3.66
CA ASN A 167 14.33 13.27 4.04
C ASN A 167 14.00 14.47 3.13
N ARG A 168 14.37 14.38 1.85
CA ARG A 168 13.99 15.38 0.86
C ARG A 168 12.72 14.99 0.16
N LEU A 169 11.76 15.90 0.15
CA LEU A 169 10.54 15.75 -0.65
C LEU A 169 10.87 16.11 -2.10
N GLN A 170 10.50 15.23 -3.01
CA GLN A 170 10.73 15.34 -4.44
C GLN A 170 9.39 15.14 -5.17
N CYS A 171 8.85 16.23 -5.71
CA CYS A 171 7.67 16.18 -6.54
C CYS A 171 8.02 15.71 -7.94
N PHE A 172 7.10 15.01 -8.57
CA PHE A 172 7.18 14.62 -9.97
C PHE A 172 5.82 14.77 -10.63
N GLU A 173 5.86 15.00 -11.94
CA GLU A 173 4.69 15.16 -12.77
C GLU A 173 4.44 13.90 -13.61
N GLN A 174 3.20 13.74 -14.06
CA GLN A 174 2.82 12.66 -14.95
C GLN A 174 3.60 12.76 -16.26
N ALA A 175 4.29 11.68 -16.63
CA ALA A 175 5.13 11.63 -17.83
C ALA A 175 4.40 11.06 -19.04
N ILE A 176 3.48 10.12 -18.84
CA ILE A 176 2.71 9.44 -19.90
C ILE A 176 1.23 9.38 -19.54
N ALA A 177 0.36 9.24 -20.54
CA ALA A 177 -1.05 9.06 -20.30
C ALA A 177 -1.33 7.75 -19.54
N VAL A 178 -2.31 7.79 -18.63
CA VAL A 178 -2.77 6.60 -17.92
C VAL A 178 -3.35 5.60 -18.91
N ILE A 179 -3.01 4.32 -18.75
CA ILE A 179 -3.64 3.24 -19.49
C ILE A 179 -5.12 3.15 -19.12
N GLU A 180 -5.96 2.85 -20.10
CA GLU A 180 -7.41 2.72 -19.92
C GLU A 180 -7.75 1.85 -18.70
N LEU A 181 -8.66 2.33 -17.86
CA LEU A 181 -9.14 1.75 -16.61
C LEU A 181 -8.18 1.81 -15.42
N ALA A 182 -6.89 2.08 -15.58
CA ALA A 182 -5.99 2.29 -14.46
C ALA A 182 -6.25 3.65 -13.81
N LYS A 183 -6.04 3.74 -12.49
CA LYS A 183 -6.15 4.98 -11.71
C LYS A 183 -5.05 5.06 -10.70
N SER A 184 -4.70 6.28 -10.27
CA SER A 184 -3.87 6.40 -9.09
C SER A 184 -4.62 5.88 -7.87
N GLU A 185 -3.91 5.34 -6.91
CA GLU A 185 -4.50 4.70 -5.73
C GLU A 185 -5.25 5.69 -4.81
N GLY A 186 -5.04 6.99 -5.03
CA GLY A 186 -5.76 8.05 -4.33
C GLY A 186 -7.08 8.50 -4.98
N GLN A 187 -7.40 8.00 -6.17
CA GLN A 187 -8.63 8.29 -6.91
C GLN A 187 -9.73 7.28 -6.64
#